data_69cce7db1fc5a76a177daa33cfc2ae8b
#
_entry.id   69cce7db1fc5a76a177daa33cfc2ae8b
#
_cell.length_a   1.000
_cell.length_b   1.000
_cell.length_c   1.000
_cell.angle_alpha   90.00
_cell.angle_beta   90.00
_cell.angle_gamma   90.00
#
_symmetry.space_group_name_H-M   'P 1'
#
loop_
_entity.id
_entity.type
_entity.pdbx_description
1 polymer ?
#
loop_
_entity_poly.entity_id
_entity_poly.type
_entity_poly.pdbx_seq_one_letter_code
_entity_poly.pdbx_strand_id
1 'polypeptide(L)'
;YLKALRAKGMIKRAFDEAFCQCDVMLTPTAPAAAPRLGESLSDPLRMYLSDIDTVPVNLAGLPGLSMPCGFDETGLPVGAQLIGPPLGEKNVLNAAHAFQLETDWHTRAPAEKEVG
;
A
#
# COMPACT_ATOMS: atom_id res chain seq x y z
N TYR A 1 5.05 -4.75 -26.75
CA TYR A 1 5.74 -5.59 -25.76
C TYR A 1 7.06 -4.95 -25.29
N LEU A 2 8.01 -4.64 -26.20
CA LEU A 2 9.32 -4.06 -25.84
C LEU A 2 9.22 -2.71 -25.11
N LYS A 3 8.27 -1.84 -25.47
CA LYS A 3 8.04 -0.57 -24.77
C LYS A 3 7.59 -0.80 -23.31
N ALA A 4 6.73 -1.79 -23.08
CA ALA A 4 6.27 -2.14 -21.73
C ALA A 4 7.41 -2.69 -20.86
N LEU A 5 8.28 -3.55 -21.43
CA LEU A 5 9.46 -4.04 -20.72
C LEU A 5 10.45 -2.92 -20.36
N ARG A 6 10.64 -1.94 -21.26
CA ARG A 6 11.48 -0.76 -20.98
C ARG A 6 10.89 0.08 -19.85
N ALA A 7 9.59 0.33 -19.88
CA ALA A 7 8.89 1.07 -18.80
C ALA A 7 9.04 0.35 -17.45
N LYS A 8 8.82 -0.96 -17.41
CA LYS A 8 9.05 -1.79 -16.22
C LYS A 8 10.48 -1.66 -15.69
N GLY A 9 11.48 -1.71 -16.59
CA GLY A 9 12.89 -1.53 -16.23
C GLY A 9 13.22 -0.13 -15.70
N MET A 10 12.52 0.92 -16.16
CA MET A 10 12.65 2.27 -15.62
C MET A 10 12.09 2.38 -14.21
N ILE A 11 10.89 1.82 -13.98
CA ILE A 11 10.26 1.79 -12.66
C ILE A 11 11.18 1.08 -11.66
N LYS A 12 11.69 -0.11 -12.03
CA LYS A 12 12.60 -0.87 -11.17
C LYS A 12 13.84 -0.05 -10.80
N ARG A 13 14.48 0.61 -11.77
CA ARG A 13 15.67 1.44 -11.52
C ARG A 13 15.39 2.60 -10.57
N ALA A 14 14.25 3.26 -10.71
CA ALA A 14 13.87 4.35 -9.81
C ALA A 14 13.77 3.87 -8.34
N PHE A 15 13.22 2.67 -8.12
CA PHE A 15 13.21 2.06 -6.79
C PHE A 15 14.63 1.68 -6.31
N ASP A 16 15.44 1.06 -7.19
CA ASP A 16 16.82 0.68 -6.84
C ASP A 16 17.65 1.92 -6.42
N GLU A 17 17.48 3.06 -7.11
CA GLU A 17 18.12 4.33 -6.76
C GLU A 17 17.62 4.88 -5.42
N ALA A 18 16.32 4.82 -5.14
CA ALA A 18 15.75 5.26 -3.88
C ALA A 18 16.24 4.40 -2.71
N PHE A 19 16.35 3.09 -2.88
CA PHE A 19 16.88 2.17 -1.85
C PHE A 19 18.39 2.29 -1.59
N CYS A 20 19.12 3.09 -2.39
CA CYS A 20 20.46 3.50 -2.00
C CYS A 20 20.47 4.51 -0.83
N GLN A 21 19.32 5.09 -0.49
CA GLN A 21 19.18 6.15 0.52
C GLN A 21 18.31 5.75 1.72
N CYS A 22 17.60 4.62 1.64
CA CYS A 22 16.72 4.15 2.71
C CYS A 22 16.60 2.64 2.70
N ASP A 23 16.24 2.07 3.85
CA ASP A 23 16.06 0.62 4.03
C ASP A 23 14.63 0.17 3.75
N VAL A 24 13.65 1.07 3.93
CA VAL A 24 12.21 0.85 3.72
C VAL A 24 11.58 2.15 3.25
N MET A 25 10.66 2.08 2.30
CA MET A 25 9.81 3.22 1.91
C MET A 25 8.42 3.09 2.52
N LEU A 26 7.85 4.22 2.94
CA LEU A 26 6.50 4.33 3.46
C LEU A 26 5.64 5.13 2.47
N THR A 27 4.51 4.56 2.06
CA THR A 27 3.53 5.21 1.17
C THR A 27 2.10 4.93 1.65
N PRO A 28 1.08 5.65 1.18
CA PRO A 28 -0.29 5.19 1.29
C PRO A 28 -0.44 3.82 0.60
N THR A 29 -1.33 2.97 1.09
CA THR A 29 -1.68 1.71 0.40
C THR A 29 -2.61 1.99 -0.79
N ALA A 30 -3.54 2.93 -0.59
CA ALA A 30 -4.51 3.36 -1.60
C ALA A 30 -4.77 4.87 -1.46
N PRO A 31 -5.17 5.55 -2.55
CA PRO A 31 -5.41 7.01 -2.55
C PRO A 31 -6.58 7.45 -1.67
N ALA A 32 -7.48 6.54 -1.33
CA ALA A 32 -8.69 6.80 -0.54
C ALA A 32 -9.06 5.58 0.32
N ALA A 33 -9.94 5.80 1.29
CA ALA A 33 -10.57 4.72 2.02
C ALA A 33 -11.48 3.85 1.10
N ALA A 34 -11.94 2.71 1.64
CA ALA A 34 -12.75 1.77 0.87
C ALA A 34 -14.00 2.42 0.27
N PRO A 35 -14.30 2.21 -1.02
CA PRO A 35 -15.52 2.70 -1.66
C PRO A 35 -16.75 1.94 -1.13
N ARG A 36 -17.93 2.50 -1.36
CA ARG A 36 -19.18 1.78 -1.08
C ARG A 36 -19.33 0.55 -1.98
N LEU A 37 -19.99 -0.47 -1.46
CA LEU A 37 -20.27 -1.68 -2.25
C LEU A 37 -20.99 -1.34 -3.55
N GLY A 38 -20.47 -1.81 -4.68
CA GLY A 38 -21.01 -1.55 -6.02
C GLY A 38 -20.57 -0.24 -6.68
N GLU A 39 -20.00 0.71 -5.94
CA GLU A 39 -19.60 2.01 -6.49
C GLU A 39 -18.43 1.91 -7.48
N SER A 40 -17.49 1.02 -7.20
CA SER A 40 -16.29 0.82 -8.05
C SER A 40 -16.59 0.17 -9.40
N LEU A 41 -17.74 -0.51 -9.54
CA LEU A 41 -18.12 -1.18 -10.79
C LEU A 41 -18.65 -0.23 -11.86
N SER A 42 -19.03 0.99 -11.50
CA SER A 42 -19.61 1.98 -12.41
C SER A 42 -18.60 2.89 -13.10
N ASP A 43 -17.35 2.96 -12.61
CA ASP A 43 -16.30 3.81 -13.15
C ASP A 43 -14.96 3.06 -13.27
N PRO A 44 -14.62 2.57 -14.48
CA PRO A 44 -13.35 1.86 -14.71
C PRO A 44 -12.10 2.69 -14.40
N LEU A 45 -12.18 4.01 -14.55
CA LEU A 45 -11.04 4.90 -14.26
C LEU A 45 -10.78 4.99 -12.75
N ARG A 46 -11.83 5.10 -11.94
CA ARG A 46 -11.72 5.06 -10.47
C ARG A 46 -11.13 3.75 -9.98
N MET A 47 -11.56 2.64 -10.54
CA MET A 47 -11.03 1.31 -10.22
C MET A 47 -9.53 1.22 -10.56
N TYR A 48 -9.12 1.74 -11.72
CA TYR A 48 -7.71 1.79 -12.12
C TYR A 48 -6.87 2.69 -11.19
N LEU A 49 -7.39 3.84 -10.79
CA LEU A 49 -6.70 4.78 -9.92
C LEU A 49 -6.59 4.27 -8.47
N SER A 50 -7.47 3.36 -8.03
CA SER A 50 -7.39 2.77 -6.69
C SER A 50 -6.12 1.95 -6.45
N ASP A 51 -5.51 1.42 -7.50
CA ASP A 51 -4.33 0.57 -7.44
C ASP A 51 -3.01 1.33 -7.75
N ILE A 52 -3.08 2.65 -7.90
CA ILE A 52 -1.94 3.46 -8.37
C ILE A 52 -0.71 3.35 -7.46
N ASP A 53 -0.92 3.15 -6.16
CA ASP A 53 0.15 3.06 -5.18
C ASP A 53 0.75 1.64 -5.07
N THR A 54 0.02 0.60 -5.48
CA THR A 54 0.46 -0.80 -5.36
C THR A 54 1.01 -1.38 -6.67
N VAL A 55 0.52 -0.92 -7.81
CA VAL A 55 0.97 -1.40 -9.15
C VAL A 55 2.47 -1.23 -9.37
N PRO A 56 3.12 -0.08 -9.05
CA PRO A 56 4.55 0.09 -9.25
C PRO A 56 5.39 -0.91 -8.46
N VAL A 57 5.00 -1.24 -7.24
CA VAL A 57 5.67 -2.21 -6.37
C VAL A 57 5.65 -3.60 -7.01
N ASN A 58 4.48 -4.02 -7.51
CA ASN A 58 4.30 -5.28 -8.23
C ASN A 58 5.13 -5.33 -9.53
N LEU A 59 5.13 -4.23 -10.30
CA LEU A 59 5.92 -4.14 -11.53
C LEU A 59 7.42 -4.21 -11.26
N ALA A 60 7.89 -3.63 -10.18
CA ALA A 60 9.29 -3.67 -9.77
C ALA A 60 9.70 -5.01 -9.16
N GLY A 61 8.73 -5.85 -8.73
CA GLY A 61 8.98 -7.14 -8.08
C GLY A 61 9.57 -6.98 -6.68
N LEU A 62 9.04 -6.03 -5.91
CA LEU A 62 9.52 -5.69 -4.57
C LEU A 62 8.59 -6.25 -3.49
N PRO A 63 9.12 -6.57 -2.30
CA PRO A 63 8.29 -6.91 -1.16
C PRO A 63 7.52 -5.68 -0.68
N GLY A 64 6.22 -5.84 -0.49
CA GLY A 64 5.33 -4.83 0.04
C GLY A 64 4.42 -5.40 1.12
N LEU A 65 4.12 -4.59 2.13
CA LEU A 65 3.22 -4.93 3.21
C LEU A 65 2.29 -3.75 3.47
N SER A 66 0.99 -4.01 3.57
CA SER A 66 0.02 -3.02 4.02
C SER A 66 -0.38 -3.28 5.46
N MET A 67 -0.50 -2.22 6.24
CA MET A 67 -0.93 -2.28 7.63
C MET A 67 -1.88 -1.11 7.93
N PRO A 68 -2.85 -1.27 8.86
CA PRO A 68 -3.69 -0.16 9.28
C PRO A 68 -2.84 0.86 10.05
N CYS A 69 -3.03 2.15 9.75
CA CYS A 69 -2.32 3.24 10.40
C CYS A 69 -3.24 4.33 10.99
N GLY A 70 -4.55 4.14 10.91
CA GLY A 70 -5.55 5.06 11.42
C GLY A 70 -6.91 4.82 10.81
N PHE A 71 -7.81 5.77 11.06
CA PHE A 71 -9.16 5.81 10.49
C PHE A 71 -9.38 7.18 9.87
N ASP A 72 -10.19 7.23 8.83
CA ASP A 72 -10.65 8.48 8.24
C ASP A 72 -11.77 9.12 9.10
N GLU A 73 -12.25 10.29 8.68
CA GLU A 73 -13.32 11.02 9.39
C GLU A 73 -14.64 10.25 9.44
N THR A 74 -14.81 9.25 8.58
CA THR A 74 -16.02 8.39 8.54
C THR A 74 -15.87 7.10 9.33
N GLY A 75 -14.69 6.85 9.92
CA GLY A 75 -14.37 5.66 10.69
C GLY A 75 -13.93 4.46 9.85
N LEU A 76 -13.58 4.68 8.58
CA LEU A 76 -13.02 3.62 7.73
C LEU A 76 -11.49 3.52 7.93
N PRO A 77 -10.91 2.32 7.93
CA PRO A 77 -9.49 2.13 8.12
C PRO A 77 -8.68 2.71 6.96
N VAL A 78 -7.56 3.34 7.31
CA VAL A 78 -6.55 3.84 6.38
C VAL A 78 -5.33 2.93 6.44
N GLY A 79 -4.82 2.53 5.27
CA GLY A 79 -3.67 1.67 5.13
C GLY A 79 -2.39 2.43 4.81
N ALA A 80 -1.32 2.11 5.54
CA ALA A 80 0.06 2.45 5.17
C ALA A 80 0.72 1.27 4.49
N GLN A 81 1.48 1.54 3.42
CA GLN A 81 2.26 0.54 2.70
C GLN A 81 3.74 0.71 3.01
N LEU A 82 4.39 -0.37 3.42
CA LEU A 82 5.84 -0.47 3.55
C LEU A 82 6.39 -1.26 2.35
N ILE A 83 7.41 -0.72 1.70
CA ILE A 83 8.06 -1.32 0.54
C ILE A 83 9.53 -1.53 0.88
N GLY A 84 10.05 -2.73 0.66
CA GLY A 84 11.46 -3.07 0.86
C GLY A 84 12.23 -3.24 -0.43
N PRO A 85 13.57 -3.22 -0.37
CA PRO A 85 14.42 -3.59 -1.50
C PRO A 85 14.21 -5.08 -1.87
N PRO A 86 14.71 -5.54 -3.02
CA PRO A 86 14.67 -6.96 -3.39
C PRO A 86 15.20 -7.85 -2.26
N LEU A 87 14.44 -8.88 -1.87
CA LEU A 87 14.74 -9.78 -0.74
C LEU A 87 14.79 -9.08 0.62
N GLY A 88 14.18 -7.90 0.73
CA GLY A 88 14.15 -7.08 1.95
C GLY A 88 12.93 -7.31 2.85
N GLU A 89 12.27 -8.46 2.77
CA GLU A 89 11.07 -8.81 3.54
C GLU A 89 11.30 -8.64 5.05
N LYS A 90 12.49 -8.99 5.53
CA LYS A 90 12.86 -8.84 6.94
C LYS A 90 12.78 -7.39 7.41
N ASN A 91 13.28 -6.44 6.60
CA ASN A 91 13.25 -5.01 6.93
C ASN A 91 11.81 -4.50 6.99
N VAL A 92 10.99 -4.90 6.02
CA VAL A 92 9.57 -4.55 5.96
C VAL A 92 8.82 -5.07 7.19
N LEU A 93 9.01 -6.36 7.53
CA LEU A 93 8.37 -6.98 8.70
C LEU A 93 8.82 -6.36 10.02
N ASN A 94 10.11 -6.06 10.16
CA ASN A 94 10.64 -5.41 11.36
C ASN A 94 10.09 -4.00 11.54
N ALA A 95 9.99 -3.22 10.46
CA ALA A 95 9.41 -1.87 10.50
C ALA A 95 7.91 -1.91 10.85
N ALA A 96 7.16 -2.83 10.24
CA ALA A 96 5.75 -3.02 10.55
C ALA A 96 5.54 -3.45 12.01
N HIS A 97 6.36 -4.39 12.50
CA HIS A 97 6.28 -4.85 13.89
C HIS A 97 6.61 -3.73 14.87
N ALA A 98 7.67 -2.95 14.62
CA ALA A 98 8.00 -1.79 15.46
C ALA A 98 6.84 -0.78 15.53
N PHE A 99 6.17 -0.50 14.41
CA PHE A 99 4.99 0.36 14.39
C PHE A 99 3.83 -0.22 15.23
N GLN A 100 3.62 -1.53 15.18
CA GLN A 100 2.57 -2.20 15.96
C GLN A 100 2.86 -2.24 17.48
N LEU A 101 4.12 -2.15 17.89
CA LEU A 101 4.47 -2.02 19.31
C LEU A 101 4.15 -0.63 19.87
N GLU A 102 4.18 0.40 19.02
CA GLU A 102 3.93 1.79 19.40
C GLU A 102 2.46 2.22 19.18
N THR A 103 1.66 1.40 18.50
CA THR A 103 0.29 1.72 18.12
C THR A 103 -0.65 0.53 18.31
N ASP A 104 -1.95 0.80 18.39
CA ASP A 104 -2.98 -0.23 18.54
C ASP A 104 -3.91 -0.36 17.31
N TRP A 105 -3.58 0.28 16.19
CA TRP A 105 -4.44 0.31 15.00
C TRP A 105 -4.78 -1.08 14.46
N HIS A 106 -3.83 -2.02 14.53
CA HIS A 106 -4.00 -3.40 14.06
C HIS A 106 -4.94 -4.25 14.94
N THR A 107 -5.24 -3.81 16.16
CA THR A 107 -6.16 -4.50 17.08
C THR A 107 -7.57 -3.95 17.03
N ARG A 108 -7.78 -2.81 16.36
CA ARG A 108 -9.08 -2.15 16.25
C ARG A 108 -9.90 -2.75 15.12
N ALA A 109 -11.17 -3.00 15.37
CA ALA A 109 -12.16 -3.39 14.38
C ALA A 109 -13.09 -2.21 14.06
N PRO A 110 -13.68 -2.12 12.86
CA PRO A 110 -14.76 -1.20 12.58
C PRO A 110 -15.91 -1.40 13.58
N ALA A 111 -16.54 -0.32 14.02
CA ALA A 111 -17.74 -0.44 14.84
C ALA A 111 -18.82 -1.19 14.06
N GLU A 112 -19.34 -2.29 14.60
CA GLU A 112 -20.51 -2.96 14.03
C GLU A 112 -21.66 -1.95 14.05
N LYS A 113 -22.07 -1.48 12.87
CA LYS A 113 -23.36 -0.77 12.75
C LYS A 113 -24.41 -1.86 12.90
N GLU A 114 -25.18 -1.81 14.00
CA GLU A 114 -26.40 -2.59 14.10
C GLU A 114 -27.20 -2.34 12.81
N VAL A 115 -27.38 -3.41 12.04
CA VAL A 115 -28.27 -3.40 10.88
C VAL A 115 -29.66 -3.38 11.46
N GLY A 116 -30.21 -2.18 11.58
CA GLY A 116 -31.60 -1.98 11.94
C GLY A 116 -32.51 -2.26 10.75
#